data_1171e57e19d27289e4e45b14818f56b1
#
_entry.id   1171e57e19d27289e4e45b14818f56b1
#
_cell.length_a   1.000
_cell.length_b   1.000
_cell.length_c   1.000
_cell.angle_alpha   90.00
_cell.angle_beta   90.00
_cell.angle_gamma   90.00
#
_symmetry.space_group_name_H-M   'P 1'
#
loop_
_entity.id
_entity.type
_entity.pdbx_description
1 polymer ?
#
loop_
_entity_poly.entity_id
_entity_poly.type
_entity_poly.pdbx_seq_one_letter_code
_entity_poly.pdbx_strand_id
1 'polypeptide(L)'
;KNKIDIAIYRAGLTINSRSSIFSHKVAPIQINFLGYPGTTGQEGVDYIISDNYVIPNEHQNYYSENIIFLTDCYYPRDNNRIIAQTKYKRKDYNIPENSFVFCSFNNSYKISMDEFDIWMDLLNSVKNSYLILLETDENVKLNLSYQANKKNIDSKKLIFLKKINFEDHLSRHSLADLFLDSFNYNAH
;
A
#
# COMPACT_ATOMS: atom_id res chain seq x y z
N LYS A 1 18.61 -4.45 35.46
CA LYS A 1 17.34 -4.74 34.70
C LYS A 1 16.66 -3.40 34.50
N ASN A 2 16.48 -2.98 33.26
CA ASN A 2 15.69 -1.79 32.92
C ASN A 2 14.24 -2.05 33.29
N LYS A 3 13.62 -1.11 34.02
CA LYS A 3 12.19 -1.13 34.26
C LYS A 3 11.52 -0.47 33.03
N ILE A 4 10.72 -1.23 32.29
CA ILE A 4 9.98 -0.74 31.13
C ILE A 4 8.51 -0.68 31.54
N ASP A 5 7.92 0.50 31.48
CA ASP A 5 6.51 0.72 31.85
C ASP A 5 5.57 0.45 30.69
N ILE A 6 5.99 0.80 29.45
CA ILE A 6 5.20 0.62 28.23
C ILE A 6 6.06 -0.05 27.16
N ALA A 7 5.56 -1.14 26.59
CA ALA A 7 6.18 -1.80 25.45
C ALA A 7 5.28 -1.64 24.20
N ILE A 8 5.88 -1.13 23.11
CA ILE A 8 5.16 -0.93 21.84
C ILE A 8 5.60 -1.99 20.82
N TYR A 9 4.65 -2.78 20.36
CA TYR A 9 4.83 -3.78 19.35
C TYR A 9 4.55 -3.18 17.96
N ARG A 10 5.59 -2.95 17.16
CA ARG A 10 5.50 -2.22 15.91
C ARG A 10 5.21 -3.07 14.67
N ALA A 11 5.40 -4.37 14.75
CA ALA A 11 5.33 -5.22 13.57
C ALA A 11 3.92 -5.75 13.28
N GLY A 12 3.09 -5.95 14.31
CA GLY A 12 1.82 -6.65 14.14
C GLY A 12 2.06 -8.07 13.58
N LEU A 13 1.11 -8.61 12.84
CA LEU A 13 1.20 -9.93 12.21
C LEU A 13 1.85 -9.82 10.80
N THR A 14 3.09 -9.35 10.75
CA THR A 14 3.85 -9.21 9.50
C THR A 14 5.05 -10.17 9.45
N ILE A 15 5.71 -10.25 8.27
CA ILE A 15 6.91 -11.09 8.10
C ILE A 15 7.99 -10.70 9.11
N ASN A 16 8.63 -11.70 9.72
CA ASN A 16 9.64 -11.54 10.77
C ASN A 16 9.13 -10.93 12.07
N SER A 17 7.83 -10.91 12.29
CA SER A 17 7.26 -10.47 13.56
C SER A 17 7.69 -11.41 14.70
N ARG A 18 7.88 -10.83 15.89
CA ARG A 18 8.20 -11.57 17.13
C ARG A 18 7.09 -11.37 18.15
N SER A 19 5.85 -11.57 17.72
CA SER A 19 4.66 -11.35 18.54
C SER A 19 4.66 -12.18 19.83
N SER A 20 5.24 -13.38 19.80
CA SER A 20 5.38 -14.25 20.98
C SER A 20 6.10 -13.64 22.17
N ILE A 21 6.94 -12.59 21.98
CA ILE A 21 7.57 -11.87 23.10
C ILE A 21 6.51 -11.20 23.96
N PHE A 22 5.44 -10.69 23.37
CA PHE A 22 4.38 -9.96 24.04
C PHE A 22 3.43 -10.86 24.82
N SER A 23 3.36 -12.16 24.52
CA SER A 23 2.59 -13.12 25.31
C SER A 23 3.18 -13.30 26.74
N HIS A 24 4.44 -12.95 26.94
CA HIS A 24 5.10 -13.04 28.25
C HIS A 24 4.91 -11.81 29.14
N LYS A 25 4.07 -10.86 28.74
CA LYS A 25 3.81 -9.60 29.49
C LYS A 25 5.12 -8.92 29.93
N VAL A 26 5.90 -8.47 28.95
CA VAL A 26 7.24 -7.88 29.16
C VAL A 26 7.20 -6.48 29.80
N ALA A 27 6.04 -5.83 29.80
CA ALA A 27 5.78 -4.55 30.46
C ALA A 27 4.36 -4.50 31.04
N PRO A 28 4.09 -3.64 32.05
CA PRO A 28 2.73 -3.43 32.57
C PRO A 28 1.70 -3.07 31.53
N ILE A 29 2.10 -2.26 30.52
CA ILE A 29 1.26 -1.86 29.38
C ILE A 29 1.95 -2.30 28.11
N GLN A 30 1.21 -3.03 27.27
CA GLN A 30 1.68 -3.48 25.96
C GLN A 30 0.73 -3.01 24.86
N ILE A 31 1.28 -2.39 23.82
CA ILE A 31 0.50 -1.70 22.78
C ILE A 31 0.91 -2.23 21.41
N ASN A 32 -0.05 -2.63 20.58
CA ASN A 32 0.15 -2.85 19.14
C ASN A 32 0.03 -1.52 18.40
N PHE A 33 1.03 -1.17 17.59
CA PHE A 33 1.03 0.08 16.85
C PHE A 33 1.82 -0.01 15.54
N LEU A 34 1.20 0.43 14.50
CA LEU A 34 1.73 0.84 13.21
C LEU A 34 1.85 -0.24 12.13
N GLY A 35 2.51 -1.36 12.37
CA GLY A 35 2.93 -2.27 11.27
C GLY A 35 1.78 -2.98 10.57
N TYR A 36 0.80 -3.43 11.33
CA TYR A 36 -0.45 -4.00 10.83
C TYR A 36 -1.58 -3.61 11.77
N PRO A 37 -2.61 -2.93 11.27
CA PRO A 37 -3.68 -2.38 12.12
C PRO A 37 -4.77 -3.39 12.50
N GLY A 38 -4.55 -4.68 12.31
CA GLY A 38 -5.43 -5.75 12.76
C GLY A 38 -5.14 -6.15 14.20
N THR A 39 -6.13 -6.80 14.84
CA THR A 39 -5.95 -7.40 16.17
C THR A 39 -4.81 -8.42 16.17
N THR A 40 -4.07 -8.49 17.26
CA THR A 40 -3.07 -9.53 17.47
C THR A 40 -3.69 -10.81 18.01
N GLY A 41 -4.89 -10.75 18.61
CA GLY A 41 -5.56 -11.86 19.28
C GLY A 41 -4.80 -12.37 20.51
N GLN A 42 -3.86 -11.59 21.06
CA GLN A 42 -3.01 -12.00 22.19
C GLN A 42 -3.47 -11.37 23.49
N GLU A 43 -3.73 -12.19 24.51
CA GLU A 43 -4.10 -11.72 25.85
C GLU A 43 -3.07 -10.78 26.49
N GLY A 44 -1.80 -10.88 26.09
CA GLY A 44 -0.73 -10.04 26.61
C GLY A 44 -0.73 -8.60 26.07
N VAL A 45 -1.43 -8.31 24.96
CA VAL A 45 -1.48 -6.99 24.35
C VAL A 45 -2.73 -6.24 24.80
N ASP A 46 -2.53 -5.15 25.52
CA ASP A 46 -3.64 -4.43 26.18
C ASP A 46 -4.36 -3.47 25.25
N TYR A 47 -3.60 -2.81 24.36
CA TYR A 47 -4.12 -1.74 23.50
C TYR A 47 -3.63 -1.87 22.05
N ILE A 48 -4.44 -1.31 21.14
CA ILE A 48 -4.03 -1.00 19.77
C ILE A 48 -4.26 0.49 19.51
N ILE A 49 -3.30 1.16 18.88
CA ILE A 49 -3.46 2.54 18.43
C ILE A 49 -3.96 2.54 16.98
N SER A 50 -5.07 3.21 16.75
CA SER A 50 -5.72 3.28 15.43
C SER A 50 -6.47 4.62 15.25
N ASP A 51 -7.30 4.70 14.24
CA ASP A 51 -8.27 5.78 14.01
C ASP A 51 -9.64 5.21 13.62
N ASN A 52 -10.65 6.09 13.56
CA ASN A 52 -12.03 5.69 13.27
C ASN A 52 -12.27 5.27 11.82
N TYR A 53 -11.34 5.52 10.90
CA TYR A 53 -11.43 5.06 9.50
C TYR A 53 -10.95 3.62 9.36
N VAL A 54 -9.88 3.28 10.05
CA VAL A 54 -9.28 1.93 10.03
C VAL A 54 -10.07 0.96 10.90
N ILE A 55 -10.52 1.41 12.09
CA ILE A 55 -11.37 0.62 12.98
C ILE A 55 -12.66 1.41 13.26
N PRO A 56 -13.64 1.35 12.36
CA PRO A 56 -14.94 1.96 12.60
C PRO A 56 -15.68 1.27 13.75
N ASN A 57 -16.67 1.94 14.33
CA ASN A 57 -17.38 1.50 15.52
C ASN A 57 -17.93 0.08 15.42
N GLU A 58 -18.45 -0.29 14.26
CA GLU A 58 -19.01 -1.63 13.97
C GLU A 58 -17.96 -2.75 13.96
N HIS A 59 -16.68 -2.41 13.81
CA HIS A 59 -15.58 -3.38 13.75
C HIS A 59 -14.85 -3.56 15.09
N GLN A 60 -15.12 -2.74 16.09
CA GLN A 60 -14.39 -2.78 17.37
C GLN A 60 -14.51 -4.12 18.08
N ASN A 61 -15.65 -4.81 17.94
CA ASN A 61 -15.89 -6.12 18.53
C ASN A 61 -15.00 -7.25 17.97
N TYR A 62 -14.30 -7.01 16.86
CA TYR A 62 -13.34 -7.97 16.26
C TYR A 62 -11.94 -7.87 16.86
N TYR A 63 -11.70 -6.90 17.75
CA TYR A 63 -10.40 -6.67 18.37
C TYR A 63 -10.40 -7.17 19.81
N SER A 64 -9.34 -7.89 20.18
CA SER A 64 -9.10 -8.31 21.58
C SER A 64 -8.50 -7.19 22.42
N GLU A 65 -7.83 -6.23 21.78
CA GLU A 65 -7.20 -5.08 22.42
C GLU A 65 -8.20 -3.94 22.65
N ASN A 66 -7.99 -3.13 23.69
CA ASN A 66 -8.66 -1.84 23.83
C ASN A 66 -8.14 -0.87 22.78
N ILE A 67 -9.01 -0.13 22.11
CA ILE A 67 -8.60 0.73 21.00
C ILE A 67 -8.35 2.15 21.51
N ILE A 68 -7.16 2.69 21.22
CA ILE A 68 -6.80 4.09 21.42
C ILE A 68 -6.93 4.80 20.08
N PHE A 69 -7.91 5.69 19.96
CA PHE A 69 -8.17 6.42 18.72
C PHE A 69 -7.33 7.70 18.65
N LEU A 70 -6.57 7.84 17.56
CA LEU A 70 -6.00 9.13 17.16
C LEU A 70 -7.03 9.94 16.37
N THR A 71 -6.95 11.26 16.45
CA THR A 71 -8.00 12.18 15.98
C THR A 71 -8.20 12.11 14.46
N ASP A 72 -7.11 12.11 13.68
CA ASP A 72 -7.20 12.25 12.22
C ASP A 72 -6.72 10.99 11.49
N CYS A 73 -5.52 10.53 11.81
CA CYS A 73 -4.90 9.38 11.17
C CYS A 73 -3.94 8.69 12.14
N TYR A 74 -4.07 7.38 12.27
CA TYR A 74 -3.18 6.60 13.14
C TYR A 74 -1.76 6.49 12.58
N TYR A 75 -1.59 6.66 11.25
CA TYR A 75 -0.32 6.44 10.57
C TYR A 75 0.50 7.73 10.51
N PRO A 76 1.62 7.83 11.23
CA PRO A 76 2.46 9.02 11.23
C PRO A 76 3.13 9.20 9.86
N ARG A 77 3.02 10.39 9.29
CA ARG A 77 3.67 10.79 8.04
C ARG A 77 4.71 11.87 8.30
N ASP A 78 5.82 11.77 7.58
CA ASP A 78 6.82 12.83 7.56
C ASP A 78 6.41 13.91 6.55
N ASN A 79 6.00 15.07 7.04
CA ASN A 79 5.59 16.21 6.22
C ASN A 79 6.77 16.94 5.55
N ASN A 80 8.00 16.64 5.95
CA ASN A 80 9.22 17.25 5.41
C ASN A 80 9.87 16.39 4.31
N ARG A 81 9.15 15.40 3.77
CA ARG A 81 9.67 14.55 2.70
C ARG A 81 10.06 15.35 1.48
N ILE A 82 11.29 15.14 1.03
CA ILE A 82 11.81 15.78 -0.16
C ILE A 82 11.25 15.10 -1.40
N ILE A 83 10.73 15.89 -2.33
CA ILE A 83 10.39 15.46 -3.69
C ILE A 83 11.56 15.88 -4.59
N ALA A 84 12.12 14.94 -5.35
CA ALA A 84 13.23 15.24 -6.24
C ALA A 84 12.84 16.31 -7.26
N GLN A 85 13.82 17.16 -7.62
CA GLN A 85 13.65 18.18 -8.66
C GLN A 85 13.60 17.57 -10.08
N THR A 86 13.84 16.27 -10.21
CA THR A 86 13.78 15.53 -11.47
C THR A 86 12.39 15.66 -12.09
N LYS A 87 12.34 16.13 -13.33
CA LYS A 87 11.09 16.26 -14.09
C LYS A 87 10.94 15.04 -15.01
N TYR A 88 10.09 14.12 -14.62
CA TYR A 88 9.70 12.98 -15.46
C TYR A 88 8.76 13.47 -16.57
N LYS A 89 8.96 12.97 -17.79
CA LYS A 89 8.14 13.32 -18.96
C LYS A 89 7.53 12.07 -19.56
N ARG A 90 6.27 12.13 -19.94
CA ARG A 90 5.53 11.00 -20.54
C ARG A 90 6.22 10.46 -21.79
N LYS A 91 6.79 11.33 -22.62
CA LYS A 91 7.53 10.94 -23.82
C LYS A 91 8.72 9.99 -23.56
N ASP A 92 9.36 10.10 -22.40
CA ASP A 92 10.53 9.30 -22.04
C ASP A 92 10.13 7.82 -21.75
N TYR A 93 8.82 7.57 -21.62
CA TYR A 93 8.20 6.27 -21.38
C TYR A 93 7.26 5.82 -22.51
N ASN A 94 7.36 6.48 -23.67
CA ASN A 94 6.48 6.24 -24.83
C ASN A 94 4.97 6.44 -24.51
N ILE A 95 4.66 7.34 -23.59
CA ILE A 95 3.29 7.73 -23.25
C ILE A 95 2.98 9.05 -23.99
N PRO A 96 1.94 9.11 -24.83
CA PRO A 96 1.53 10.36 -25.48
C PRO A 96 1.12 11.43 -24.45
N GLU A 97 1.52 12.67 -24.67
CA GLU A 97 1.24 13.78 -23.73
C GLU A 97 -0.26 14.03 -23.50
N ASN A 98 -1.09 13.79 -24.50
CA ASN A 98 -2.54 13.98 -24.45
C ASN A 98 -3.31 12.71 -24.00
N SER A 99 -2.64 11.72 -23.46
CA SER A 99 -3.30 10.50 -22.93
C SER A 99 -3.73 10.69 -21.48
N PHE A 100 -4.71 9.89 -21.05
CA PHE A 100 -5.05 9.74 -19.64
C PHE A 100 -4.21 8.63 -19.01
N VAL A 101 -3.54 8.90 -17.91
CA VAL A 101 -2.59 7.97 -17.31
C VAL A 101 -3.05 7.55 -15.92
N PHE A 102 -3.42 6.29 -15.80
CA PHE A 102 -3.61 5.63 -14.50
C PHE A 102 -2.27 5.19 -13.95
N CYS A 103 -2.13 5.07 -12.64
CA CYS A 103 -0.98 4.39 -12.05
C CYS A 103 -1.36 3.56 -10.82
N SER A 104 -0.64 2.46 -10.61
CA SER A 104 -0.64 1.70 -9.36
C SER A 104 0.79 1.24 -9.07
N PHE A 105 1.41 1.83 -8.05
CA PHE A 105 2.76 1.50 -7.64
C PHE A 105 2.80 0.48 -6.49
N ASN A 106 1.69 -0.22 -6.28
CA ASN A 106 1.61 -1.31 -5.31
C ASN A 106 2.47 -2.52 -5.74
N ASN A 107 2.91 -3.30 -4.76
CA ASN A 107 3.54 -4.59 -5.07
C ASN A 107 2.57 -5.50 -5.81
N SER A 108 3.09 -6.27 -6.76
CA SER A 108 2.29 -7.14 -7.64
C SER A 108 1.44 -8.18 -6.91
N TYR A 109 1.86 -8.65 -5.73
CA TYR A 109 1.07 -9.59 -4.92
C TYR A 109 -0.24 -9.01 -4.37
N LYS A 110 -0.41 -7.68 -4.41
CA LYS A 110 -1.66 -7.00 -4.04
C LYS A 110 -2.67 -6.96 -5.19
N ILE A 111 -2.24 -7.18 -6.41
CA ILE A 111 -3.10 -7.14 -7.60
C ILE A 111 -3.89 -8.45 -7.68
N SER A 112 -5.18 -8.40 -7.36
CA SER A 112 -6.10 -9.51 -7.56
C SER A 112 -6.56 -9.60 -9.03
N MET A 113 -7.16 -10.73 -9.41
CA MET A 113 -7.75 -10.87 -10.75
C MET A 113 -8.88 -9.86 -10.96
N ASP A 114 -9.75 -9.70 -9.97
CA ASP A 114 -10.91 -8.80 -10.04
C ASP A 114 -10.47 -7.34 -10.22
N GLU A 115 -9.42 -6.91 -9.51
CA GLU A 115 -8.86 -5.58 -9.68
C GLU A 115 -8.26 -5.40 -11.07
N PHE A 116 -7.48 -6.38 -11.51
CA PHE A 116 -6.86 -6.31 -12.84
C PHE A 116 -7.93 -6.26 -13.93
N ASP A 117 -9.01 -7.00 -13.78
CA ASP A 117 -10.15 -6.97 -14.70
C ASP A 117 -10.79 -5.58 -14.78
N ILE A 118 -11.02 -4.95 -13.64
CA ILE A 118 -11.53 -3.57 -13.56
C ILE A 118 -10.56 -2.59 -14.24
N TRP A 119 -9.25 -2.75 -14.03
CA TRP A 119 -8.26 -1.88 -14.70
C TRP A 119 -8.24 -2.05 -16.21
N MET A 120 -8.45 -3.28 -16.72
CA MET A 120 -8.59 -3.52 -18.16
C MET A 120 -9.86 -2.88 -18.71
N ASP A 121 -10.98 -2.94 -17.98
CA ASP A 121 -12.23 -2.28 -18.35
C ASP A 121 -12.06 -0.75 -18.38
N LEU A 122 -11.30 -0.17 -17.44
CA LEU A 122 -10.93 1.25 -17.46
C LEU A 122 -10.13 1.61 -18.72
N LEU A 123 -9.10 0.82 -19.07
CA LEU A 123 -8.28 1.05 -20.26
C LEU A 123 -9.07 0.88 -21.57
N ASN A 124 -10.14 0.11 -21.54
CA ASN A 124 -11.03 -0.08 -22.69
C ASN A 124 -12.04 1.08 -22.82
N SER A 125 -12.56 1.54 -21.69
CA SER A 125 -13.58 2.60 -21.63
C SER A 125 -13.01 4.00 -21.83
N VAL A 126 -11.81 4.27 -21.28
CA VAL A 126 -11.14 5.55 -21.42
C VAL A 126 -10.23 5.54 -22.64
N LYS A 127 -10.67 6.23 -23.69
CA LYS A 127 -9.88 6.31 -24.95
C LYS A 127 -8.52 6.95 -24.68
N ASN A 128 -7.49 6.48 -25.38
CA ASN A 128 -6.12 6.99 -25.29
C ASN A 128 -5.60 7.00 -23.83
N SER A 129 -5.81 5.88 -23.11
CA SER A 129 -5.35 5.73 -21.73
C SER A 129 -4.23 4.71 -21.62
N TYR A 130 -3.41 4.86 -20.55
CA TYR A 130 -2.28 4.02 -20.19
C TYR A 130 -2.32 3.71 -18.70
N LEU A 131 -1.70 2.60 -18.29
CA LEU A 131 -1.57 2.21 -16.89
C LEU A 131 -0.10 2.01 -16.54
N ILE A 132 0.40 2.81 -15.61
CA ILE A 132 1.75 2.66 -15.06
C ILE A 132 1.70 1.70 -13.87
N LEU A 133 2.56 0.68 -13.90
CA LEU A 133 2.70 -0.32 -12.86
C LEU A 133 4.15 -0.38 -12.35
N LEU A 134 4.31 -0.85 -11.11
CA LEU A 134 5.65 -1.14 -10.58
C LEU A 134 6.17 -2.44 -11.20
N GLU A 135 7.34 -2.38 -11.82
CA GLU A 135 8.07 -3.57 -12.26
C GLU A 135 8.71 -4.25 -11.05
N THR A 136 8.15 -5.39 -10.64
CA THR A 136 8.65 -6.18 -9.50
C THR A 136 9.46 -7.38 -9.95
N ASP A 137 9.04 -8.03 -11.03
CA ASP A 137 9.65 -9.24 -11.60
C ASP A 137 9.26 -9.36 -13.08
N GLU A 138 10.16 -9.92 -13.92
CA GLU A 138 9.90 -10.06 -15.35
C GLU A 138 8.75 -11.03 -15.64
N ASN A 139 8.60 -12.09 -14.86
CA ASN A 139 7.49 -13.05 -15.06
C ASN A 139 6.14 -12.41 -14.75
N VAL A 140 6.09 -11.55 -13.72
CA VAL A 140 4.88 -10.77 -13.40
C VAL A 140 4.50 -9.86 -14.55
N LYS A 141 5.47 -9.14 -15.12
CA LYS A 141 5.27 -8.25 -16.27
C LYS A 141 4.75 -9.03 -17.48
N LEU A 142 5.38 -10.17 -17.81
CA LEU A 142 4.95 -11.03 -18.91
C LEU A 142 3.52 -11.55 -18.69
N ASN A 143 3.21 -11.99 -17.46
CA ASN A 143 1.89 -12.50 -17.13
C ASN A 143 0.80 -11.42 -17.23
N LEU A 144 1.02 -10.24 -16.64
CA LEU A 144 0.07 -9.13 -16.72
C LEU A 144 -0.14 -8.68 -18.18
N SER A 145 0.95 -8.62 -18.97
CA SER A 145 0.88 -8.30 -20.40
C SER A 145 0.06 -9.35 -21.19
N TYR A 146 0.26 -10.63 -20.88
CA TYR A 146 -0.50 -11.71 -21.47
C TYR A 146 -2.00 -11.64 -21.11
N GLN A 147 -2.32 -11.37 -19.83
CA GLN A 147 -3.71 -11.23 -19.39
C GLN A 147 -4.39 -10.01 -20.00
N ALA A 148 -3.69 -8.89 -20.18
CA ALA A 148 -4.19 -7.71 -20.88
C ALA A 148 -4.56 -8.04 -22.33
N ASN A 149 -3.67 -8.74 -23.06
CA ASN A 149 -3.92 -9.14 -24.44
C ASN A 149 -5.14 -10.08 -24.53
N LYS A 150 -5.34 -10.99 -23.56
CA LYS A 150 -6.54 -11.85 -23.50
C LYS A 150 -7.85 -11.06 -23.37
N LYS A 151 -7.78 -9.87 -22.77
CA LYS A 151 -8.92 -8.96 -22.62
C LYS A 151 -9.00 -7.91 -23.74
N ASN A 152 -8.29 -8.16 -24.86
CA ASN A 152 -8.22 -7.28 -26.02
C ASN A 152 -7.64 -5.89 -25.73
N ILE A 153 -6.83 -5.77 -24.69
CA ILE A 153 -6.04 -4.56 -24.39
C ILE A 153 -4.62 -4.78 -24.92
N ASP A 154 -4.16 -3.86 -25.77
CA ASP A 154 -2.76 -3.86 -26.22
C ASP A 154 -1.85 -3.72 -24.99
N SER A 155 -1.01 -4.72 -24.77
CA SER A 155 -0.07 -4.74 -23.63
C SER A 155 0.89 -3.55 -23.60
N LYS A 156 1.08 -2.85 -24.72
CA LYS A 156 1.84 -1.58 -24.78
C LYS A 156 1.19 -0.45 -23.98
N LYS A 157 -0.07 -0.57 -23.62
CA LYS A 157 -0.73 0.37 -22.69
C LYS A 157 -0.32 0.16 -21.24
N LEU A 158 0.32 -0.97 -20.89
CA LEU A 158 0.88 -1.24 -19.58
C LEU A 158 2.34 -0.81 -19.56
N ILE A 159 2.64 0.22 -18.80
CA ILE A 159 3.98 0.79 -18.66
C ILE A 159 4.58 0.32 -17.33
N PHE A 160 5.64 -0.45 -17.39
CA PHE A 160 6.30 -0.99 -16.19
C PHE A 160 7.49 -0.14 -15.81
N LEU A 161 7.49 0.41 -14.60
CA LEU A 161 8.56 1.27 -14.10
C LEU A 161 9.29 0.59 -12.93
N LYS A 162 10.61 0.53 -13.03
CA LYS A 162 11.48 -0.06 -11.99
C LYS A 162 11.41 0.72 -10.68
N LYS A 163 11.72 0.02 -9.59
CA LYS A 163 11.90 0.65 -8.28
C LYS A 163 13.09 1.61 -8.33
N ILE A 164 12.92 2.82 -7.82
CA ILE A 164 13.93 3.87 -7.71
C ILE A 164 13.96 4.37 -6.27
N ASN A 165 14.85 5.33 -5.95
CA ASN A 165 14.87 5.99 -4.65
C ASN A 165 13.53 6.70 -4.37
N PHE A 166 13.28 7.03 -3.12
CA PHE A 166 11.97 7.49 -2.67
C PHE A 166 11.62 8.89 -3.20
N GLU A 167 12.58 9.80 -3.24
CA GLU A 167 12.41 11.18 -3.67
C GLU A 167 12.03 11.25 -5.16
N ASP A 168 12.71 10.48 -5.99
CA ASP A 168 12.41 10.35 -7.41
C ASP A 168 11.09 9.60 -7.63
N HIS A 169 10.79 8.62 -6.77
CA HIS A 169 9.50 7.94 -6.81
C HIS A 169 8.33 8.90 -6.54
N LEU A 170 8.46 9.82 -5.61
CA LEU A 170 7.46 10.86 -5.39
C LEU A 170 7.33 11.78 -6.62
N SER A 171 8.46 12.20 -7.20
CA SER A 171 8.45 13.06 -8.39
C SER A 171 7.79 12.40 -9.60
N ARG A 172 8.03 11.11 -9.85
CA ARG A 172 7.45 10.41 -11.02
C ARG A 172 5.94 10.20 -10.96
N HIS A 173 5.28 10.40 -9.81
CA HIS A 173 3.82 10.39 -9.74
C HIS A 173 3.20 11.49 -10.62
N SER A 174 3.97 12.54 -10.95
CA SER A 174 3.56 13.59 -11.90
C SER A 174 3.27 13.07 -13.32
N LEU A 175 3.67 11.86 -13.68
CA LEU A 175 3.33 11.21 -14.94
C LEU A 175 1.86 10.82 -15.02
N ALA A 176 1.22 10.55 -13.89
CA ALA A 176 -0.13 10.01 -13.82
C ALA A 176 -1.18 11.08 -13.51
N ASP A 177 -2.39 10.84 -14.00
CA ASP A 177 -3.57 11.67 -13.73
C ASP A 177 -4.39 11.10 -12.57
N LEU A 178 -4.39 9.75 -12.39
CA LEU A 178 -5.15 9.08 -11.35
C LEU A 178 -4.40 7.87 -10.80
N PHE A 179 -4.32 7.79 -9.47
CA PHE A 179 -3.83 6.61 -8.77
C PHE A 179 -4.95 5.59 -8.54
N LEU A 180 -4.70 4.33 -8.88
CA LEU A 180 -5.59 3.21 -8.61
C LEU A 180 -5.06 2.43 -7.40
N ASP A 181 -5.82 2.45 -6.32
CA ASP A 181 -5.46 1.73 -5.11
C ASP A 181 -5.93 0.26 -5.18
N SER A 182 -5.40 -0.58 -4.30
CA SER A 182 -5.75 -1.99 -4.21
C SER A 182 -6.88 -2.23 -3.18
N PHE A 183 -7.79 -3.19 -3.49
CA PHE A 183 -9.00 -3.42 -2.68
C PHE A 183 -8.70 -4.16 -1.37
N ASN A 184 -7.90 -5.22 -1.44
CA ASN A 184 -7.67 -6.07 -0.28
C ASN A 184 -6.70 -5.47 0.73
N TYR A 185 -5.76 -4.65 0.28
CA TYR A 185 -4.76 -4.00 1.11
C TYR A 185 -4.25 -2.73 0.44
N ASN A 186 -4.70 -1.60 0.94
CA ASN A 186 -4.40 -0.28 0.40
C ASN A 186 -2.90 0.03 0.28
N ALA A 187 -2.57 1.02 -0.53
CA ALA A 187 -1.23 1.62 -0.56
C ALA A 187 -0.95 2.38 0.75
N HIS A 188 0.29 2.27 1.22
CA HIS A 188 0.79 2.99 2.40
C HIS A 188 1.80 4.06 2.02
#